data_f9fc479bc9a278f08126de7784c2bfda
#
_entry.id   f9fc479bc9a278f08126de7784c2bfda
#
_cell.length_a   1.000
_cell.length_b   1.000
_cell.length_c   1.000
_cell.angle_alpha   90.00
_cell.angle_beta   90.00
_cell.angle_gamma   90.00
#
_symmetry.space_group_name_H-M   'P 1'
#
loop_
_entity.id
_entity.type
_entity.pdbx_description
1 polymer ?
#
loop_
_entity_poly.entity_id
_entity_poly.type
_entity_poly.pdbx_seq_one_letter_code
_entity_poly.pdbx_strand_id
1 'polypeptide(L)'
;PAPFQLGQHQTLERFASADLARAHALALLQQARRRICIYSNDLEPWLYNHSSVQEACTQLLLANPRNQLRILVQDARRAVQDGHRLITLSRRLSSNCSIRRVHPEHPASEGSFLLVDDCALWMRPELSQYSGYVYYSNPGRLRQQLQLFEQAWAYSLSDPDLRSFLL
;
A
#
# COMPACT_ATOMS: atom_id res chain seq x y z
N PRO A 1 -2.40 -10.74 16.77
CA PRO A 1 -0.96 -10.67 16.63
C PRO A 1 -0.52 -11.16 15.26
N ALA A 2 0.55 -10.56 14.77
CA ALA A 2 1.11 -10.94 13.49
C ALA A 2 1.74 -12.34 13.59
N PRO A 3 1.52 -13.22 12.61
CA PRO A 3 2.08 -14.58 12.67
C PRO A 3 3.61 -14.58 12.51
N PHE A 4 4.18 -13.56 11.87
CA PHE A 4 5.62 -13.47 11.62
C PHE A 4 6.11 -12.05 11.93
N GLN A 5 7.36 -11.95 12.32
CA GLN A 5 7.94 -10.68 12.75
C GLN A 5 8.65 -9.97 11.58
N LEU A 6 8.27 -8.72 11.37
CA LEU A 6 8.87 -7.86 10.36
C LEU A 6 10.37 -7.72 10.60
N GLY A 7 11.15 -7.88 9.53
CA GLY A 7 12.60 -7.76 9.58
C GLY A 7 13.33 -8.99 10.09
N GLN A 8 12.61 -10.03 10.48
CA GLN A 8 13.19 -11.24 11.07
C GLN A 8 12.88 -12.51 10.29
N HIS A 9 11.61 -12.68 9.85
CA HIS A 9 11.19 -13.88 9.15
C HIS A 9 11.57 -13.78 7.67
N GLN A 10 12.55 -14.56 7.25
CA GLN A 10 13.13 -14.45 5.91
C GLN A 10 12.49 -15.40 4.89
N THR A 11 11.73 -16.37 5.35
CA THR A 11 11.10 -17.36 4.47
C THR A 11 9.95 -16.75 3.69
N LEU A 12 9.88 -17.05 2.39
CA LEU A 12 8.73 -16.65 1.58
C LEU A 12 7.48 -17.40 2.05
N GLU A 13 6.40 -16.66 2.27
CA GLU A 13 5.10 -17.20 2.61
C GLU A 13 4.14 -16.99 1.45
N ARG A 14 3.39 -18.02 1.08
CA ARG A 14 2.41 -17.93 0.01
C ARG A 14 1.00 -17.88 0.58
N PHE A 15 0.11 -17.19 -0.12
CA PHE A 15 -1.30 -17.16 0.22
C PHE A 15 -2.15 -17.38 -1.03
N ALA A 16 -3.35 -17.94 -0.87
CA ALA A 16 -4.22 -18.26 -2.00
C ALA A 16 -5.67 -17.78 -1.78
N SER A 17 -5.99 -17.24 -0.61
CA SER A 17 -7.33 -16.75 -0.30
C SER A 17 -7.32 -15.27 0.04
N ALA A 18 -8.49 -14.63 -0.10
CA ALA A 18 -8.65 -13.24 0.29
C ALA A 18 -8.35 -13.04 1.79
N ASP A 19 -8.78 -13.97 2.64
CA ASP A 19 -8.57 -13.87 4.08
C ASP A 19 -7.10 -13.90 4.45
N LEU A 20 -6.33 -14.81 3.85
CA LEU A 20 -4.88 -14.89 4.10
C LEU A 20 -4.15 -13.70 3.48
N ALA A 21 -4.55 -13.26 2.29
CA ALA A 21 -3.99 -12.07 1.67
C ALA A 21 -4.14 -10.84 2.58
N ARG A 22 -5.34 -10.64 3.15
CA ARG A 22 -5.62 -9.56 4.09
C ARG A 22 -4.82 -9.71 5.39
N ALA A 23 -4.77 -10.92 5.92
CA ALA A 23 -4.07 -11.18 7.19
C ALA A 23 -2.59 -10.81 7.08
N HIS A 24 -1.92 -11.20 6.01
CA HIS A 24 -0.52 -10.85 5.80
C HIS A 24 -0.32 -9.35 5.55
N ALA A 25 -1.17 -8.74 4.73
CA ALA A 25 -1.07 -7.30 4.48
C ALA A 25 -1.24 -6.50 5.78
N LEU A 26 -2.26 -6.83 6.56
CA LEU A 26 -2.51 -6.15 7.84
C LEU A 26 -1.35 -6.37 8.82
N ALA A 27 -0.80 -7.58 8.87
CA ALA A 27 0.36 -7.88 9.72
C ALA A 27 1.55 -6.98 9.38
N LEU A 28 1.83 -6.77 8.11
CA LEU A 28 2.89 -5.87 7.68
C LEU A 28 2.58 -4.42 8.04
N LEU A 29 1.36 -3.97 7.77
CA LEU A 29 0.97 -2.58 8.06
C LEU A 29 1.05 -2.27 9.56
N GLN A 30 0.63 -3.21 10.41
CA GLN A 30 0.67 -3.02 11.86
C GLN A 30 2.08 -2.96 12.42
N GLN A 31 3.06 -3.55 11.74
CA GLN A 31 4.46 -3.56 12.17
C GLN A 31 5.30 -2.46 11.53
N ALA A 32 4.75 -1.71 10.60
CA ALA A 32 5.47 -0.64 9.92
C ALA A 32 5.97 0.41 10.90
N ARG A 33 7.21 0.87 10.73
CA ARG A 33 7.85 1.87 11.60
C ARG A 33 8.23 3.15 10.92
N ARG A 34 8.42 3.14 9.58
CA ARG A 34 8.93 4.30 8.84
C ARG A 34 8.11 4.66 7.63
N ARG A 35 7.81 3.69 6.78
CA ARG A 35 7.14 3.98 5.52
C ARG A 35 6.34 2.81 5.00
N ILE A 36 5.28 3.16 4.28
CA ILE A 36 4.45 2.22 3.55
C ILE A 36 4.33 2.75 2.13
N CYS A 37 4.53 1.88 1.14
CA CYS A 37 4.25 2.16 -0.26
C CYS A 37 3.22 1.15 -0.76
N ILE A 38 2.14 1.65 -1.34
CA ILE A 38 1.06 0.82 -1.90
C ILE A 38 0.94 1.11 -3.39
N TYR A 39 0.97 0.07 -4.20
CA TYR A 39 0.64 0.13 -5.62
C TYR A 39 -0.61 -0.70 -5.86
N SER A 40 -1.68 -0.07 -6.35
CA SER A 40 -2.97 -0.72 -6.48
C SER A 40 -3.70 -0.21 -7.72
N ASN A 41 -4.49 -1.07 -8.35
CA ASN A 41 -5.30 -0.66 -9.48
C ASN A 41 -6.40 0.33 -9.06
N ASP A 42 -7.16 0.01 -8.01
CA ASP A 42 -8.36 0.75 -7.60
C ASP A 42 -8.45 0.96 -6.09
N LEU A 43 -7.36 0.85 -5.36
CA LEU A 43 -7.29 0.83 -3.89
C LEU A 43 -7.97 -0.37 -3.25
N GLU A 44 -8.26 -1.40 -4.01
CA GLU A 44 -8.72 -2.72 -3.57
C GLU A 44 -9.50 -2.67 -2.25
N PRO A 45 -10.80 -2.29 -2.27
CA PRO A 45 -11.56 -2.10 -1.03
C PRO A 45 -11.65 -3.36 -0.18
N TRP A 46 -11.65 -4.55 -0.82
CA TRP A 46 -11.64 -5.83 -0.10
C TRP A 46 -10.40 -5.98 0.78
N LEU A 47 -9.29 -5.34 0.39
CA LEU A 47 -7.99 -5.44 1.06
C LEU A 47 -7.74 -4.28 2.02
N TYR A 48 -7.94 -3.05 1.56
CA TYR A 48 -7.49 -1.85 2.27
C TYR A 48 -8.61 -1.04 2.91
N ASN A 49 -9.87 -1.19 2.48
CA ASN A 49 -10.94 -0.35 3.02
C ASN A 49 -11.53 -0.94 4.30
N HIS A 50 -10.68 -1.05 5.32
CA HIS A 50 -11.04 -1.57 6.64
C HIS A 50 -10.54 -0.64 7.72
N SER A 51 -11.30 -0.56 8.83
CA SER A 51 -10.90 0.27 9.97
C SER A 51 -9.54 -0.14 10.55
N SER A 52 -9.24 -1.44 10.57
CA SER A 52 -7.95 -1.94 11.05
C SER A 52 -6.77 -1.45 10.22
N VAL A 53 -6.94 -1.38 8.90
CA VAL A 53 -5.91 -0.85 7.99
C VAL A 53 -5.75 0.65 8.21
N GLN A 54 -6.85 1.39 8.27
CA GLN A 54 -6.82 2.82 8.53
C GLN A 54 -6.13 3.13 9.85
N GLU A 55 -6.42 2.37 10.89
CA GLU A 55 -5.82 2.54 12.22
C GLU A 55 -4.32 2.28 12.20
N ALA A 56 -3.88 1.20 11.55
CA ALA A 56 -2.46 0.87 11.43
C ALA A 56 -1.69 1.99 10.70
N CYS A 57 -2.24 2.48 9.60
CA CYS A 57 -1.63 3.57 8.85
C CYS A 57 -1.62 4.88 9.65
N THR A 58 -2.69 5.17 10.38
CA THR A 58 -2.77 6.35 11.24
C THR A 58 -1.69 6.33 12.30
N GLN A 59 -1.51 5.19 12.97
CA GLN A 59 -0.47 5.05 13.99
C GLN A 59 0.92 5.29 13.43
N LEU A 60 1.22 4.77 12.25
CA LEU A 60 2.50 5.03 11.59
C LEU A 60 2.72 6.52 11.37
N LEU A 61 1.71 7.20 10.81
CA LEU A 61 1.84 8.61 10.44
C LEU A 61 1.94 9.53 11.65
N LEU A 62 1.29 9.18 12.76
CA LEU A 62 1.34 9.96 13.98
C LEU A 62 2.58 9.69 14.84
N ALA A 63 3.25 8.55 14.62
CA ALA A 63 4.40 8.18 15.43
C ALA A 63 5.62 9.07 15.20
N ASN A 64 5.80 9.58 13.98
CA ASN A 64 6.92 10.45 13.63
C ASN A 64 6.55 11.26 12.38
N PRO A 65 6.78 12.59 12.37
CA PRO A 65 6.46 13.41 11.21
C PRO A 65 7.26 13.06 9.94
N ARG A 66 8.35 12.32 10.07
CA ARG A 66 9.13 11.83 8.92
C ARG A 66 8.58 10.55 8.32
N ASN A 67 7.68 9.86 9.02
CA ASN A 67 7.06 8.65 8.49
C ASN A 67 6.15 9.00 7.32
N GLN A 68 6.07 8.09 6.35
CA GLN A 68 5.34 8.35 5.11
C GLN A 68 4.48 7.17 4.69
N LEU A 69 3.33 7.50 4.14
CA LEU A 69 2.48 6.58 3.38
C LEU A 69 2.30 7.15 1.98
N ARG A 70 2.76 6.41 0.97
CA ARG A 70 2.62 6.80 -0.42
C ARG A 70 1.85 5.72 -1.17
N ILE A 71 0.82 6.15 -1.88
CA ILE A 71 -0.09 5.26 -2.61
C ILE A 71 -0.13 5.68 -4.06
N LEU A 72 0.07 4.71 -4.96
CA LEU A 72 -0.14 4.86 -6.38
C LEU A 72 -1.36 4.05 -6.79
N VAL A 73 -2.30 4.69 -7.47
CA VAL A 73 -3.50 4.05 -7.99
C VAL A 73 -3.60 4.27 -9.50
N GLN A 74 -4.08 3.27 -10.22
CA GLN A 74 -4.32 3.42 -11.65
C GLN A 74 -5.66 4.12 -11.92
N ASP A 75 -6.70 3.76 -11.17
CA ASP A 75 -8.04 4.34 -11.30
C ASP A 75 -8.63 4.55 -9.92
N ALA A 76 -8.75 5.82 -9.52
CA ALA A 76 -9.22 6.19 -8.19
C ALA A 76 -10.72 6.52 -8.14
N ARG A 77 -11.43 6.49 -9.26
CA ARG A 77 -12.81 7.02 -9.34
C ARG A 77 -13.73 6.35 -8.34
N ARG A 78 -13.71 5.04 -8.27
CA ARG A 78 -14.59 4.28 -7.37
C ARG A 78 -14.22 4.49 -5.91
N ALA A 79 -12.94 4.54 -5.62
CA ALA A 79 -12.46 4.80 -4.26
C ALA A 79 -12.90 6.17 -3.76
N VAL A 80 -12.81 7.20 -4.60
CA VAL A 80 -13.30 8.54 -4.27
C VAL A 80 -14.80 8.52 -4.06
N GLN A 81 -15.55 7.93 -4.99
CA GLN A 81 -17.01 7.87 -4.94
C GLN A 81 -17.50 7.15 -3.68
N ASP A 82 -16.84 6.07 -3.29
CA ASP A 82 -17.25 5.26 -2.15
C ASP A 82 -16.70 5.75 -0.81
N GLY A 83 -15.92 6.82 -0.81
CA GLY A 83 -15.34 7.37 0.43
C GLY A 83 -14.35 6.42 1.09
N HIS A 84 -13.44 5.87 0.31
CA HIS A 84 -12.44 4.92 0.80
C HIS A 84 -11.66 5.49 1.99
N ARG A 85 -11.46 4.67 3.02
CA ARG A 85 -10.83 5.09 4.27
C ARG A 85 -9.41 5.65 4.10
N LEU A 86 -8.63 5.14 3.16
CA LEU A 86 -7.28 5.66 2.91
C LEU A 86 -7.32 7.03 2.22
N ILE A 87 -8.33 7.31 1.40
CA ILE A 87 -8.51 8.65 0.84
C ILE A 87 -8.86 9.63 1.96
N THR A 88 -9.78 9.26 2.83
CA THR A 88 -10.12 10.09 4.00
C THR A 88 -8.88 10.37 4.85
N LEU A 89 -8.05 9.35 5.09
CA LEU A 89 -6.82 9.49 5.86
C LEU A 89 -5.84 10.45 5.18
N SER A 90 -5.65 10.33 3.87
CA SER A 90 -4.72 11.19 3.12
C SER A 90 -5.13 12.66 3.15
N ARG A 91 -6.43 12.94 3.22
CA ARG A 91 -6.94 14.30 3.33
C ARG A 91 -6.73 14.88 4.72
N ARG A 92 -6.84 14.06 5.76
CA ARG A 92 -6.63 14.46 7.14
C ARG A 92 -5.15 14.65 7.51
N LEU A 93 -4.30 13.75 7.04
CA LEU A 93 -2.86 13.74 7.37
C LEU A 93 -2.02 13.97 6.11
N SER A 94 -2.35 15.03 5.38
CA SER A 94 -1.82 15.29 4.04
C SER A 94 -0.32 15.65 4.03
N SER A 95 0.26 15.98 5.17
CA SER A 95 1.69 16.33 5.22
C SER A 95 2.61 15.13 4.98
N ASN A 96 2.18 13.91 5.32
CA ASN A 96 2.99 12.71 5.15
C ASN A 96 2.22 11.51 4.60
N CYS A 97 1.02 11.75 4.06
CA CYS A 97 0.23 10.74 3.38
C CYS A 97 -0.20 11.28 2.02
N SER A 98 0.21 10.62 0.95
CA SER A 98 -0.06 11.09 -0.42
C SER A 98 -0.59 9.95 -1.27
N ILE A 99 -1.64 10.25 -2.04
CA ILE A 99 -2.17 9.35 -3.06
C ILE A 99 -2.02 10.04 -4.41
N ARG A 100 -1.38 9.38 -5.37
CA ARG A 100 -1.18 9.89 -6.70
C ARG A 100 -1.65 8.87 -7.73
N ARG A 101 -1.98 9.35 -8.92
CA ARG A 101 -2.45 8.49 -9.99
C ARG A 101 -1.28 8.12 -10.90
N VAL A 102 -1.19 6.84 -11.26
CA VAL A 102 -0.20 6.37 -12.22
C VAL A 102 -0.44 7.07 -13.55
N HIS A 103 0.63 7.58 -14.17
CA HIS A 103 0.52 8.24 -15.47
C HIS A 103 0.02 7.23 -16.51
N PRO A 104 -0.97 7.59 -17.36
CA PRO A 104 -1.54 6.64 -18.33
C PRO A 104 -0.54 6.05 -19.31
N GLU A 105 0.53 6.77 -19.59
CA GLU A 105 1.58 6.32 -20.52
C GLU A 105 2.71 5.56 -19.83
N HIS A 106 2.74 5.56 -18.50
CA HIS A 106 3.74 4.78 -17.77
C HIS A 106 3.33 3.31 -17.83
N PRO A 107 4.28 2.38 -18.13
CA PRO A 107 3.94 0.96 -18.14
C PRO A 107 3.34 0.53 -16.82
N ALA A 108 2.14 -0.03 -16.86
CA ALA A 108 1.47 -0.50 -15.66
C ALA A 108 2.20 -1.72 -15.11
N SER A 109 2.39 -1.76 -13.79
CA SER A 109 2.81 -2.98 -13.13
C SER A 109 1.65 -3.99 -13.19
N GLU A 110 1.96 -5.23 -13.48
CA GLU A 110 0.98 -6.30 -13.38
C GLU A 110 0.76 -6.61 -11.90
N GLY A 111 -0.51 -6.60 -11.48
CA GLY A 111 -0.86 -6.91 -10.11
C GLY A 111 -0.79 -5.72 -9.16
N SER A 112 -0.77 -6.04 -7.88
CA SER A 112 -0.68 -5.05 -6.80
C SER A 112 0.39 -5.45 -5.81
N PHE A 113 0.96 -4.45 -5.12
CA PHE A 113 1.99 -4.75 -4.12
C PHE A 113 1.99 -3.74 -2.98
N LEU A 114 2.54 -4.18 -1.86
CA LEU A 114 2.69 -3.40 -0.64
C LEU A 114 4.15 -3.54 -0.18
N LEU A 115 4.79 -2.41 0.07
CA LEU A 115 6.17 -2.36 0.56
C LEU A 115 6.16 -1.70 1.94
N VAL A 116 6.81 -2.33 2.91
CA VAL A 116 6.84 -1.81 4.27
C VAL A 116 8.29 -1.69 4.74
N ASP A 117 8.63 -0.50 5.21
CA ASP A 117 9.97 -0.13 5.65
C ASP A 117 11.01 -0.41 4.55
N ASP A 118 12.14 -0.98 4.90
CA ASP A 118 13.19 -1.31 3.95
C ASP A 118 13.39 -2.82 3.78
N CYS A 119 12.41 -3.62 4.18
CA CYS A 119 12.59 -5.07 4.24
C CYS A 119 11.40 -5.92 3.81
N ALA A 120 10.18 -5.43 3.86
CA ALA A 120 9.01 -6.29 3.66
C ALA A 120 8.28 -6.00 2.36
N LEU A 121 7.81 -7.08 1.72
CA LEU A 121 7.11 -7.03 0.43
C LEU A 121 5.95 -8.01 0.46
N TRP A 122 4.74 -7.51 0.14
CA TRP A 122 3.55 -8.31 -0.15
C TRP A 122 3.21 -8.11 -1.62
N MET A 123 2.98 -9.20 -2.33
CA MET A 123 2.75 -9.15 -3.78
C MET A 123 1.58 -10.03 -4.18
N ARG A 124 0.67 -9.46 -4.96
CA ARG A 124 -0.41 -10.18 -5.64
C ARG A 124 -0.23 -9.97 -7.14
N PRO A 125 0.39 -10.93 -7.85
CA PRO A 125 0.81 -10.72 -9.25
C PRO A 125 -0.34 -10.58 -10.24
N GLU A 126 -1.48 -11.25 -9.99
CA GLU A 126 -2.60 -11.26 -10.92
C GLU A 126 -3.85 -10.68 -10.28
N LEU A 127 -4.43 -9.65 -10.89
CA LEU A 127 -5.61 -8.97 -10.35
C LEU A 127 -6.87 -9.85 -10.37
N SER A 128 -6.89 -10.88 -11.20
CA SER A 128 -8.00 -11.83 -11.27
C SER A 128 -8.01 -12.85 -10.13
N GLN A 129 -6.95 -12.92 -9.32
CA GLN A 129 -6.80 -13.92 -8.27
C GLN A 129 -6.40 -13.27 -6.96
N TYR A 130 -6.72 -13.94 -5.84
CA TYR A 130 -6.28 -13.52 -4.51
C TYR A 130 -4.91 -14.06 -4.14
N SER A 131 -4.36 -14.97 -4.93
CA SER A 131 -3.08 -15.62 -4.62
C SER A 131 -1.91 -14.68 -4.79
N GLY A 132 -0.90 -14.90 -3.97
CA GLY A 132 0.33 -14.12 -4.00
C GLY A 132 1.33 -14.63 -2.99
N TYR A 133 2.26 -13.77 -2.62
CA TYR A 133 3.31 -14.12 -1.66
C TYR A 133 3.74 -12.90 -0.85
N VAL A 134 4.38 -13.18 0.27
CA VAL A 134 4.87 -12.14 1.16
C VAL A 134 6.23 -12.52 1.73
N TYR A 135 7.12 -11.52 1.81
CA TYR A 135 8.35 -11.57 2.58
C TYR A 135 8.25 -10.59 3.74
N TYR A 136 8.43 -11.08 4.95
CA TYR A 136 8.53 -10.23 6.13
C TYR A 136 9.92 -9.62 6.28
N SER A 137 10.93 -10.24 5.65
CA SER A 137 12.28 -9.70 5.60
C SER A 137 13.01 -10.20 4.36
N ASN A 138 13.10 -9.36 3.35
CA ASN A 138 13.94 -9.58 2.17
C ASN A 138 14.33 -8.22 1.60
N PRO A 139 15.35 -7.57 2.17
CA PRO A 139 15.74 -6.21 1.75
C PRO A 139 16.10 -6.11 0.26
N GLY A 140 16.74 -7.12 -0.29
CA GLY A 140 17.12 -7.12 -1.70
C GLY A 140 15.91 -7.11 -2.62
N ARG A 141 14.94 -7.96 -2.34
CA ARG A 141 13.70 -8.05 -3.13
C ARG A 141 12.87 -6.77 -2.94
N LEU A 142 12.83 -6.25 -1.73
CA LEU A 142 12.15 -4.96 -1.45
C LEU A 142 12.75 -3.86 -2.32
N ARG A 143 14.07 -3.73 -2.37
CA ARG A 143 14.72 -2.66 -3.13
C ARG A 143 14.42 -2.74 -4.63
N GLN A 144 14.36 -3.93 -5.19
CA GLN A 144 13.99 -4.10 -6.60
C GLN A 144 12.58 -3.56 -6.87
N GLN A 145 11.63 -3.90 -6.02
CA GLN A 145 10.25 -3.47 -6.19
C GLN A 145 10.08 -1.98 -5.87
N LEU A 146 10.81 -1.48 -4.88
CA LEU A 146 10.80 -0.06 -4.53
C LEU A 146 11.31 0.80 -5.69
N GLN A 147 12.30 0.33 -6.43
CA GLN A 147 12.81 1.05 -7.58
C GLN A 147 11.72 1.22 -8.65
N LEU A 148 10.92 0.19 -8.90
CA LEU A 148 9.79 0.28 -9.81
C LEU A 148 8.73 1.26 -9.30
N PHE A 149 8.45 1.23 -8.00
CA PHE A 149 7.52 2.17 -7.37
C PHE A 149 8.03 3.61 -7.53
N GLU A 150 9.29 3.86 -7.24
CA GLU A 150 9.86 5.21 -7.32
C GLU A 150 9.83 5.76 -8.75
N GLN A 151 10.08 4.93 -9.76
CA GLN A 151 9.96 5.32 -11.16
C GLN A 151 8.52 5.72 -11.50
N ALA A 152 7.56 4.91 -11.11
CA ALA A 152 6.14 5.20 -11.33
C ALA A 152 5.71 6.45 -10.57
N TRP A 153 6.21 6.64 -9.36
CA TRP A 153 5.92 7.82 -8.54
C TRP A 153 6.43 9.10 -9.18
N ALA A 154 7.65 9.07 -9.73
CA ALA A 154 8.25 10.25 -10.37
C ALA A 154 7.43 10.76 -11.56
N TYR A 155 6.76 9.87 -12.29
CA TYR A 155 5.92 10.23 -13.42
C TYR A 155 4.43 10.35 -13.07
N SER A 156 4.07 10.16 -11.81
CA SER A 156 2.68 10.13 -11.38
C SER A 156 2.03 11.51 -11.45
N LEU A 157 0.69 11.49 -11.49
CA LEU A 157 -0.11 12.69 -11.60
C LEU A 157 -0.84 12.97 -10.28
N SER A 158 -0.90 14.25 -9.94
CA SER A 158 -1.77 14.73 -8.87
C SER A 158 -3.21 14.74 -9.37
N ASP A 159 -4.12 14.19 -8.58
CA ASP A 159 -5.56 14.19 -8.90
C ASP A 159 -6.28 15.08 -7.88
N PRO A 160 -6.93 16.18 -8.31
CA PRO A 160 -7.66 17.06 -7.39
C PRO A 160 -8.73 16.33 -6.58
N ASP A 161 -9.38 15.33 -7.16
CA ASP A 161 -10.44 14.58 -6.48
C ASP A 161 -9.90 13.76 -5.30
N LEU A 162 -8.62 13.44 -5.31
CA LEU A 162 -7.97 12.73 -4.21
C LEU A 162 -7.60 13.65 -3.05
N ARG A 163 -7.42 14.95 -3.31
CA ARG A 163 -6.92 15.90 -2.31
C ARG A 163 -7.98 16.80 -1.71
N SER A 164 -9.10 16.99 -2.40
CA SER A 164 -10.11 17.94 -1.98
C SER A 164 -11.17 17.28 -1.11
N PHE A 165 -11.49 17.94 0.03
CA PHE A 165 -12.77 17.69 0.66
C PHE A 165 -13.86 18.29 -0.21
N LEU A 166 -14.94 17.55 -0.42
CA LEU A 166 -16.12 18.09 -1.08
C LEU A 166 -16.79 19.08 -0.12
N LEU A 167 -16.95 20.29 -0.60
CA LEU A 167 -17.66 21.32 0.12
C LEU A 167 -19.13 21.31 -0.28
#